data_4c33d5e736b59048740c148a7ae5d11e
#
_entry.id   4c33d5e736b59048740c148a7ae5d11e
#
_cell.length_a   1.000
_cell.length_b   1.000
_cell.length_c   1.000
_cell.angle_alpha   90.00
_cell.angle_beta   90.00
_cell.angle_gamma   90.00
#
_symmetry.space_group_name_H-M   'P 1'
#
loop_
_entity.id
_entity.type
_entity.pdbx_description
1 polymer ?
#
loop_
_entity_poly.entity_id
_entity_poly.type
_entity_poly.pdbx_seq_one_letter_code
_entity_poly.pdbx_strand_id
1 'polypeptide(L)'
;REAEEARHEADAANEAKSAFLANMSHEIRTPMNGIVGMVDMIKRTPLEKNQLNFLSIIDTSADALLELINDILDLSKIEAGSMELEEVDFVLWEVLEGVMKLMAMRAHEKHLELACHIAPDVPEGLKGDPTRLRQIVVNLIGNAIKFTSEGEIGVHVTRVEQTEAEIELHIAVSDTGIGIPKDKQNLIFEAFSQADSSTTRQFGGTGLGLNISRQLVELMHGRIWL
;
A
#
# COMPACT_ATOMS: atom_id res chain seq x y z
N ARG A 1 1.46 6.97 39.53
CA ARG A 1 1.77 8.39 39.33
C ARG A 1 2.91 8.59 38.35
N GLU A 2 4.14 8.05 38.62
CA GLU A 2 5.27 8.09 37.65
C GLU A 2 4.95 7.42 36.32
N ALA A 3 4.23 6.29 36.31
CA ALA A 3 3.80 5.61 35.09
C ALA A 3 2.71 6.40 34.31
N GLU A 4 1.86 7.14 34.99
CA GLU A 4 0.85 8.03 34.37
C GLU A 4 1.51 9.28 33.79
N GLU A 5 2.48 9.87 34.49
CA GLU A 5 3.26 11.01 34.00
C GLU A 5 4.08 10.64 32.77
N ALA A 6 4.78 9.49 32.77
CA ALA A 6 5.53 8.98 31.62
C ALA A 6 4.62 8.67 30.42
N ARG A 7 3.42 8.13 30.65
CA ARG A 7 2.44 7.91 29.58
C ARG A 7 1.96 9.23 28.98
N HIS A 8 1.65 10.22 29.82
CA HIS A 8 1.19 11.52 29.34
C HIS A 8 2.26 12.26 28.51
N GLU A 9 3.55 12.16 28.90
CA GLU A 9 4.67 12.68 28.11
C GLU A 9 4.82 11.96 26.78
N ALA A 10 4.68 10.63 26.75
CA ALA A 10 4.75 9.84 25.53
C ALA A 10 3.60 10.15 24.56
N ASP A 11 2.38 10.29 25.07
CA ASP A 11 1.20 10.65 24.28
C ASP A 11 1.36 12.07 23.69
N ALA A 12 1.81 13.05 24.47
CA ALA A 12 2.05 14.42 24.00
C ALA A 12 3.18 14.48 22.95
N ALA A 13 4.24 13.70 23.12
CA ALA A 13 5.32 13.62 22.12
C ALA A 13 4.82 12.98 20.80
N ASN A 14 3.95 12.00 20.88
CA ASN A 14 3.36 11.31 19.71
C ASN A 14 2.39 12.24 18.94
N GLU A 15 1.57 13.01 19.66
CA GLU A 15 0.70 14.02 19.05
C GLU A 15 1.52 15.12 18.35
N ALA A 16 2.58 15.63 18.99
CA ALA A 16 3.46 16.62 18.39
C ALA A 16 4.18 16.10 17.13
N LYS A 17 4.64 14.82 17.16
CA LYS A 17 5.23 14.14 16.01
C LYS A 17 4.23 14.04 14.86
N SER A 18 3.00 13.63 15.14
CA SER A 18 1.95 13.46 14.14
C SER A 18 1.53 14.79 13.51
N ALA A 19 1.35 15.84 14.33
CA ALA A 19 1.05 17.18 13.84
C ALA A 19 2.19 17.77 12.98
N PHE A 20 3.45 17.56 13.37
CA PHE A 20 4.62 17.94 12.58
C PHE A 20 4.65 17.25 11.23
N LEU A 21 4.46 15.92 11.20
CA LEU A 21 4.47 15.15 9.96
C LEU A 21 3.30 15.52 9.04
N ALA A 22 2.10 15.78 9.60
CA ALA A 22 0.96 16.25 8.82
C ALA A 22 1.24 17.59 8.13
N ASN A 23 1.80 18.56 8.85
CA ASN A 23 2.19 19.86 8.29
C ASN A 23 3.27 19.72 7.21
N MET A 24 4.33 18.93 7.49
CA MET A 24 5.39 18.68 6.52
C MET A 24 4.88 18.03 5.24
N SER A 25 3.94 17.09 5.35
CA SER A 25 3.32 16.47 4.18
C SER A 25 2.62 17.50 3.29
N HIS A 26 1.84 18.41 3.88
CA HIS A 26 1.19 19.47 3.11
C HIS A 26 2.21 20.40 2.44
N GLU A 27 3.27 20.75 3.15
CA GLU A 27 4.34 21.62 2.61
C GLU A 27 5.16 20.95 1.49
N ILE A 28 5.32 19.62 1.54
CA ILE A 28 6.01 18.87 0.48
C ILE A 28 5.06 18.54 -0.68
N ARG A 29 3.80 18.22 -0.40
CA ARG A 29 2.81 17.87 -1.44
C ARG A 29 2.57 19.04 -2.42
N THR A 30 2.50 20.26 -1.92
CA THR A 30 2.25 21.45 -2.74
C THR A 30 3.29 21.65 -3.84
N PRO A 31 4.61 21.75 -3.56
CA PRO A 31 5.62 21.86 -4.60
C PRO A 31 5.71 20.61 -5.48
N MET A 32 5.48 19.41 -4.93
CA MET A 32 5.48 18.17 -5.71
C MET A 32 4.36 18.13 -6.75
N ASN A 33 3.13 18.51 -6.38
CA ASN A 33 2.03 18.64 -7.34
C ASN A 33 2.34 19.69 -8.42
N GLY A 34 3.08 20.74 -8.06
CA GLY A 34 3.58 21.72 -9.04
C GLY A 34 4.56 21.09 -10.03
N ILE A 35 5.49 20.25 -9.56
CA ILE A 35 6.45 19.52 -10.41
C ILE A 35 5.71 18.57 -11.35
N VAL A 36 4.82 17.72 -10.81
CA VAL A 36 4.01 16.76 -11.61
C VAL A 36 3.18 17.51 -12.67
N GLY A 37 2.50 18.59 -12.27
CA GLY A 37 1.72 19.41 -13.22
C GLY A 37 2.57 20.02 -14.35
N MET A 38 3.79 20.46 -14.05
CA MET A 38 4.72 20.96 -15.07
C MET A 38 5.23 19.85 -15.98
N VAL A 39 5.52 18.67 -15.46
CA VAL A 39 5.90 17.47 -16.24
C VAL A 39 4.78 17.13 -17.22
N ASP A 40 3.53 17.09 -16.75
CA ASP A 40 2.35 16.83 -17.61
C ASP A 40 2.16 17.87 -18.71
N MET A 41 2.39 19.14 -18.39
CA MET A 41 2.32 20.20 -19.39
C MET A 41 3.42 20.07 -20.46
N ILE A 42 4.65 19.74 -20.04
CA ILE A 42 5.78 19.55 -20.95
C ILE A 42 5.54 18.32 -21.85
N LYS A 43 4.99 17.22 -21.31
CA LYS A 43 4.65 16.02 -22.09
C LYS A 43 3.66 16.28 -23.23
N ARG A 44 2.88 17.37 -23.17
CA ARG A 44 1.92 17.78 -24.23
C ARG A 44 2.57 18.61 -25.33
N THR A 45 3.87 18.93 -25.21
CA THR A 45 4.62 19.65 -26.25
C THR A 45 5.38 18.67 -27.15
N PRO A 46 5.84 19.10 -28.35
CA PRO A 46 6.75 18.27 -29.14
C PRO A 46 8.06 18.00 -28.39
N LEU A 47 8.36 16.72 -28.17
CA LEU A 47 9.51 16.27 -27.37
C LEU A 47 10.34 15.26 -28.13
N GLU A 48 11.66 15.31 -27.94
CA GLU A 48 12.57 14.27 -28.38
C GLU A 48 12.49 13.04 -27.44
N LYS A 49 12.85 11.86 -27.96
CA LYS A 49 12.81 10.60 -27.21
C LYS A 49 13.59 10.67 -25.88
N ASN A 50 14.71 11.36 -25.85
CA ASN A 50 15.51 11.52 -24.63
C ASN A 50 14.80 12.40 -23.60
N GLN A 51 14.11 13.44 -24.04
CA GLN A 51 13.32 14.33 -23.17
C GLN A 51 12.14 13.58 -22.54
N LEU A 52 11.45 12.74 -23.32
CA LEU A 52 10.39 11.87 -22.81
C LEU A 52 10.92 10.92 -21.72
N ASN A 53 12.12 10.33 -21.91
CA ASN A 53 12.75 9.49 -20.91
C ASN A 53 13.07 10.28 -19.62
N PHE A 54 13.60 11.49 -19.73
CA PHE A 54 13.89 12.30 -18.54
C PHE A 54 12.62 12.68 -17.79
N LEU A 55 11.56 13.05 -18.50
CA LEU A 55 10.27 13.35 -17.89
C LEU A 55 9.64 12.13 -17.22
N SER A 56 9.76 10.93 -17.80
CA SER A 56 9.31 9.69 -17.19
C SER A 56 10.04 9.40 -15.88
N ILE A 57 11.36 9.65 -15.82
CA ILE A 57 12.15 9.46 -14.59
C ILE A 57 11.70 10.46 -13.50
N ILE A 58 11.48 11.73 -13.88
CA ILE A 58 11.02 12.76 -12.94
C ILE A 58 9.64 12.38 -12.39
N ASP A 59 8.71 11.98 -13.24
CA ASP A 59 7.35 11.58 -12.88
C ASP A 59 7.36 10.40 -11.90
N THR A 60 8.07 9.33 -12.27
CA THR A 60 8.20 8.15 -11.39
C THR A 60 8.85 8.50 -10.04
N SER A 61 9.82 9.43 -10.03
CA SER A 61 10.47 9.85 -8.78
C SER A 61 9.54 10.71 -7.92
N ALA A 62 8.74 11.55 -8.54
CA ALA A 62 7.76 12.39 -7.87
C ALA A 62 6.65 11.55 -7.24
N ASP A 63 6.11 10.57 -7.98
CA ASP A 63 5.11 9.64 -7.48
C ASP A 63 5.65 8.81 -6.30
N ALA A 64 6.86 8.27 -6.42
CA ALA A 64 7.50 7.52 -5.35
C ALA A 64 7.70 8.36 -4.07
N LEU A 65 8.03 9.65 -4.21
CA LEU A 65 8.18 10.54 -3.06
C LEU A 65 6.83 10.84 -2.40
N LEU A 66 5.78 11.07 -3.19
CA LEU A 66 4.42 11.29 -2.67
C LEU A 66 3.88 10.04 -1.96
N GLU A 67 4.13 8.84 -2.50
CA GLU A 67 3.79 7.57 -1.88
C GLU A 67 4.50 7.42 -0.52
N LEU A 68 5.82 7.66 -0.47
CA LEU A 68 6.62 7.59 0.75
C LEU A 68 6.10 8.55 1.83
N ILE A 69 5.75 9.78 1.46
CA ILE A 69 5.20 10.78 2.39
C ILE A 69 3.85 10.30 2.94
N ASN A 70 2.98 9.77 2.10
CA ASN A 70 1.68 9.24 2.53
C ASN A 70 1.86 8.02 3.45
N ASP A 71 2.81 7.13 3.16
CA ASP A 71 3.17 5.98 4.00
C ASP A 71 3.62 6.43 5.40
N ILE A 72 4.50 7.44 5.48
CA ILE A 72 4.97 7.98 6.77
C ILE A 72 3.82 8.61 7.55
N LEU A 73 2.91 9.31 6.88
CA LEU A 73 1.72 9.88 7.53
C LEU A 73 0.77 8.82 8.06
N ASP A 74 0.49 7.79 7.24
CA ASP A 74 -0.38 6.70 7.66
C ASP A 74 0.22 5.97 8.87
N LEU A 75 1.52 5.65 8.81
CA LEU A 75 2.24 5.04 9.94
C LEU A 75 2.14 5.92 11.21
N SER A 76 2.38 7.22 11.08
CA SER A 76 2.31 8.14 12.21
C SER A 76 0.91 8.23 12.83
N LYS A 77 -0.15 8.25 12.00
CA LYS A 77 -1.54 8.25 12.47
C LYS A 77 -1.90 6.95 13.19
N ILE A 78 -1.42 5.81 12.68
CA ILE A 78 -1.66 4.51 13.31
C ILE A 78 -0.93 4.43 14.66
N GLU A 79 0.36 4.82 14.72
CA GLU A 79 1.15 4.83 15.95
C GLU A 79 0.54 5.76 17.04
N ALA A 80 -0.07 6.87 16.63
CA ALA A 80 -0.75 7.79 17.53
C ALA A 80 -2.17 7.33 17.91
N GLY A 81 -2.68 6.22 17.35
CA GLY A 81 -4.07 5.78 17.56
C GLY A 81 -5.11 6.75 17.02
N SER A 82 -4.71 7.64 16.11
CA SER A 82 -5.57 8.69 15.53
C SER A 82 -6.13 8.34 14.15
N MET A 83 -5.83 7.15 13.63
CA MET A 83 -6.42 6.66 12.40
C MET A 83 -7.81 6.11 12.67
N GLU A 84 -8.83 6.75 12.10
CA GLU A 84 -10.20 6.28 12.12
C GLU A 84 -10.49 5.53 10.81
N LEU A 85 -11.15 4.38 10.95
CA LEU A 85 -11.65 3.63 9.80
C LEU A 85 -13.03 4.13 9.40
N GLU A 86 -13.28 4.23 8.11
CA GLU A 86 -14.61 4.51 7.57
C GLU A 86 -15.48 3.25 7.64
N GLU A 87 -16.76 3.43 7.97
CA GLU A 87 -17.76 2.38 7.88
C GLU A 87 -18.81 2.74 6.83
N VAL A 88 -18.53 2.43 5.57
CA VAL A 88 -19.43 2.71 4.44
C VAL A 88 -19.85 1.41 3.75
N ASP A 89 -21.02 1.41 3.14
CA ASP A 89 -21.44 0.34 2.28
C ASP A 89 -20.68 0.40 0.96
N PHE A 90 -20.13 -0.74 0.52
CA PHE A 90 -19.39 -0.84 -0.73
C PHE A 90 -19.55 -2.20 -1.40
N VAL A 91 -19.28 -2.25 -2.70
CA VAL A 91 -19.26 -3.49 -3.50
C VAL A 91 -17.83 -3.98 -3.61
N LEU A 92 -17.56 -5.16 -3.06
CA LEU A 92 -16.20 -5.73 -3.02
C LEU A 92 -15.59 -5.88 -4.43
N TRP A 93 -16.39 -6.36 -5.38
CA TRP A 93 -15.94 -6.52 -6.76
C TRP A 93 -15.45 -5.20 -7.37
N GLU A 94 -16.16 -4.10 -7.16
CA GLU A 94 -15.76 -2.79 -7.70
C GLU A 94 -14.41 -2.31 -7.15
N VAL A 95 -14.16 -2.57 -5.87
CA VAL A 95 -12.87 -2.26 -5.24
C VAL A 95 -11.74 -3.07 -5.88
N LEU A 96 -11.94 -4.39 -5.99
CA LEU A 96 -10.93 -5.29 -6.54
C LEU A 96 -10.74 -5.07 -8.05
N GLU A 97 -11.80 -4.89 -8.82
CA GLU A 97 -11.72 -4.57 -10.25
C GLU A 97 -10.94 -3.27 -10.48
N GLY A 98 -11.18 -2.25 -9.65
CA GLY A 98 -10.43 -1.00 -9.71
C GLY A 98 -8.93 -1.20 -9.46
N VAL A 99 -8.57 -2.05 -8.50
CA VAL A 99 -7.16 -2.41 -8.24
C VAL A 99 -6.57 -3.21 -9.39
N MET A 100 -7.29 -4.20 -9.89
CA MET A 100 -6.84 -5.02 -11.02
C MET A 100 -6.57 -4.17 -12.26
N LYS A 101 -7.47 -3.24 -12.61
CA LYS A 101 -7.28 -2.29 -13.72
C LYS A 101 -6.04 -1.41 -13.53
N LEU A 102 -5.81 -0.91 -12.32
CA LEU A 102 -4.63 -0.10 -11.99
C LEU A 102 -3.33 -0.89 -12.16
N MET A 103 -3.32 -2.17 -11.75
CA MET A 103 -2.13 -3.01 -11.76
C MET A 103 -1.89 -3.72 -13.10
N ALA A 104 -2.92 -3.86 -13.94
CA ALA A 104 -2.85 -4.60 -15.21
C ALA A 104 -1.76 -4.07 -16.14
N MET A 105 -1.60 -2.74 -16.23
CA MET A 105 -0.57 -2.15 -17.10
C MET A 105 0.84 -2.53 -16.62
N ARG A 106 1.10 -2.43 -15.30
CA ARG A 106 2.40 -2.78 -14.71
C ARG A 106 2.71 -4.27 -14.84
N ALA A 107 1.71 -5.13 -14.69
CA ALA A 107 1.86 -6.58 -14.90
C ALA A 107 2.14 -6.89 -16.38
N HIS A 108 1.41 -6.26 -17.30
CA HIS A 108 1.59 -6.44 -18.74
C HIS A 108 2.97 -5.99 -19.22
N GLU A 109 3.52 -4.88 -18.71
CA GLU A 109 4.88 -4.43 -19.03
C GLU A 109 5.96 -5.45 -18.66
N LYS A 110 5.68 -6.30 -17.67
CA LYS A 110 6.54 -7.42 -17.27
C LYS A 110 6.11 -8.78 -17.85
N HIS A 111 5.12 -8.81 -18.74
CA HIS A 111 4.56 -10.04 -19.31
C HIS A 111 4.04 -11.04 -18.25
N LEU A 112 3.49 -10.51 -17.12
CA LEU A 112 2.89 -11.31 -16.07
C LEU A 112 1.39 -11.44 -16.29
N GLU A 113 0.85 -12.63 -16.06
CA GLU A 113 -0.60 -12.83 -15.97
C GLU A 113 -1.10 -12.33 -14.61
N LEU A 114 -2.23 -11.61 -14.61
CA LEU A 114 -2.86 -11.09 -13.40
C LEU A 114 -4.32 -11.52 -13.37
N ALA A 115 -4.67 -12.37 -12.40
CA ALA A 115 -6.00 -12.93 -12.25
C ALA A 115 -6.63 -12.62 -10.89
N CYS A 116 -7.96 -12.43 -10.87
CA CYS A 116 -8.72 -12.27 -9.63
C CYS A 116 -9.89 -13.25 -9.61
N HIS A 117 -10.05 -13.96 -8.52
CA HIS A 117 -11.15 -14.89 -8.28
C HIS A 117 -11.82 -14.58 -6.94
N ILE A 118 -13.12 -14.36 -6.98
CA ILE A 118 -13.95 -14.22 -5.77
C ILE A 118 -14.86 -15.45 -5.72
N ALA A 119 -14.82 -16.17 -4.60
CA ALA A 119 -15.66 -17.34 -4.40
C ALA A 119 -17.15 -16.95 -4.43
N PRO A 120 -18.03 -17.80 -5.01
CA PRO A 120 -19.45 -17.47 -5.20
C PRO A 120 -20.24 -17.24 -3.90
N ASP A 121 -19.71 -17.69 -2.78
CA ASP A 121 -20.32 -17.54 -1.45
C ASP A 121 -19.89 -16.27 -0.70
N VAL A 122 -19.06 -15.45 -1.32
CA VAL A 122 -18.69 -14.11 -0.81
C VAL A 122 -19.80 -13.13 -1.17
N PRO A 123 -20.38 -12.39 -0.22
CA PRO A 123 -21.39 -11.37 -0.49
C PRO A 123 -20.82 -10.23 -1.37
N GLU A 124 -21.64 -9.72 -2.28
CA GLU A 124 -21.28 -8.59 -3.13
C GLU A 124 -21.15 -7.29 -2.32
N GLY A 125 -22.13 -7.03 -1.46
CA GLY A 125 -22.20 -5.83 -0.61
C GLY A 125 -21.58 -6.09 0.74
N LEU A 126 -20.66 -5.20 1.14
CA LEU A 126 -19.98 -5.22 2.43
C LEU A 126 -20.07 -3.85 3.08
N LYS A 127 -19.86 -3.81 4.39
CA LYS A 127 -19.70 -2.57 5.15
C LYS A 127 -18.30 -2.52 5.76
N GLY A 128 -17.60 -1.40 5.58
CA GLY A 128 -16.24 -1.23 6.07
C GLY A 128 -15.51 -0.10 5.36
N ASP A 129 -14.17 -0.15 5.30
CA ASP A 129 -13.33 0.85 4.66
C ASP A 129 -12.75 0.33 3.32
N PRO A 130 -13.40 0.67 2.18
CA PRO A 130 -12.93 0.27 0.86
C PRO A 130 -11.60 0.94 0.47
N THR A 131 -11.28 2.11 1.05
CA THR A 131 -10.05 2.84 0.77
C THR A 131 -8.86 2.11 1.37
N ARG A 132 -8.98 1.67 2.62
CA ARG A 132 -7.92 0.91 3.30
C ARG A 132 -7.79 -0.50 2.73
N LEU A 133 -8.90 -1.15 2.40
CA LEU A 133 -8.87 -2.43 1.69
C LEU A 133 -8.11 -2.30 0.36
N ARG A 134 -8.43 -1.29 -0.45
CA ARG A 134 -7.73 -0.99 -1.69
C ARG A 134 -6.23 -0.78 -1.46
N GLN A 135 -5.84 -0.01 -0.46
CA GLN A 135 -4.44 0.27 -0.11
C GLN A 135 -3.67 -1.01 0.20
N ILE A 136 -4.24 -1.90 1.01
CA ILE A 136 -3.64 -3.21 1.33
C ILE A 136 -3.44 -4.04 0.06
N VAL A 137 -4.48 -4.20 -0.74
CA VAL A 137 -4.43 -5.06 -1.94
C VAL A 137 -3.49 -4.50 -3.01
N VAL A 138 -3.47 -3.17 -3.22
CA VAL A 138 -2.51 -2.48 -4.11
C VAL A 138 -1.08 -2.74 -3.69
N ASN A 139 -0.77 -2.64 -2.39
CA ASN A 139 0.57 -2.89 -1.87
C ASN A 139 0.99 -4.36 -2.05
N LEU A 140 0.09 -5.31 -1.76
CA LEU A 140 0.38 -6.74 -1.91
C LEU A 140 0.62 -7.11 -3.38
N ILE A 141 -0.26 -6.68 -4.30
CA ILE A 141 -0.10 -6.93 -5.75
C ILE A 141 1.14 -6.20 -6.29
N GLY A 142 1.39 -4.97 -5.84
CA GLY A 142 2.58 -4.21 -6.22
C GLY A 142 3.88 -4.94 -5.85
N ASN A 143 3.93 -5.54 -4.65
CA ASN A 143 5.05 -6.38 -4.24
C ASN A 143 5.14 -7.66 -5.08
N ALA A 144 4.03 -8.35 -5.35
CA ALA A 144 3.99 -9.52 -6.23
C ALA A 144 4.54 -9.20 -7.63
N ILE A 145 4.08 -8.11 -8.27
CA ILE A 145 4.61 -7.65 -9.57
C ILE A 145 6.11 -7.33 -9.50
N LYS A 146 6.54 -6.70 -8.40
CA LYS A 146 7.93 -6.29 -8.20
C LYS A 146 8.88 -7.47 -8.14
N PHE A 147 8.51 -8.54 -7.43
CA PHE A 147 9.36 -9.69 -7.14
C PHE A 147 9.13 -10.89 -8.06
N THR A 148 8.19 -10.81 -9.00
CA THR A 148 7.96 -11.80 -10.06
C THR A 148 8.57 -11.31 -11.35
N SER A 149 9.39 -12.15 -11.98
CA SER A 149 10.01 -11.87 -13.28
C SER A 149 9.22 -12.47 -14.44
N GLU A 150 8.64 -13.65 -14.24
CA GLU A 150 7.86 -14.39 -15.23
C GLU A 150 6.79 -15.21 -14.50
N GLY A 151 5.65 -15.45 -15.17
CA GLY A 151 4.56 -16.26 -14.63
C GLY A 151 3.30 -15.45 -14.29
N GLU A 152 2.72 -15.71 -13.12
CA GLU A 152 1.39 -15.20 -12.79
C GLU A 152 1.28 -14.66 -11.36
N ILE A 153 0.28 -13.79 -11.19
CA ILE A 153 -0.15 -13.25 -9.90
C ILE A 153 -1.65 -13.49 -9.76
N GLY A 154 -2.03 -14.17 -8.68
CA GLY A 154 -3.41 -14.48 -8.37
C GLY A 154 -3.91 -13.73 -7.14
N VAL A 155 -5.12 -13.17 -7.22
CA VAL A 155 -5.87 -12.66 -6.08
C VAL A 155 -7.06 -13.57 -5.85
N HIS A 156 -7.13 -14.20 -4.67
CA HIS A 156 -8.21 -15.12 -4.32
C HIS A 156 -8.93 -14.63 -3.08
N VAL A 157 -10.25 -14.46 -3.18
CA VAL A 157 -11.10 -14.07 -2.05
C VAL A 157 -12.05 -15.20 -1.71
N THR A 158 -12.01 -15.60 -0.45
CA THR A 158 -12.92 -16.64 0.09
C THR A 158 -13.52 -16.17 1.40
N ARG A 159 -14.70 -16.67 1.70
CA ARG A 159 -15.35 -16.47 2.99
C ARG A 159 -14.81 -17.49 3.99
N VAL A 160 -14.38 -17.03 5.15
CA VAL A 160 -13.94 -17.88 6.26
C VAL A 160 -15.12 -18.17 7.18
N GLU A 161 -15.73 -17.10 7.71
CA GLU A 161 -16.86 -17.16 8.62
C GLU A 161 -17.82 -16.00 8.35
N GLN A 162 -19.09 -16.21 8.67
CA GLN A 162 -20.12 -15.19 8.60
C GLN A 162 -21.08 -15.35 9.76
N THR A 163 -21.31 -14.25 10.47
CA THR A 163 -22.38 -14.11 11.47
C THR A 163 -23.49 -13.20 10.92
N GLU A 164 -24.47 -12.87 11.73
CA GLU A 164 -25.51 -11.88 11.34
C GLU A 164 -24.94 -10.45 11.24
N ALA A 165 -23.87 -10.15 11.96
CA ALA A 165 -23.30 -8.81 12.07
C ALA A 165 -21.97 -8.63 11.31
N GLU A 166 -21.19 -9.69 11.15
CA GLU A 166 -19.81 -9.62 10.65
C GLU A 166 -19.51 -10.75 9.67
N ILE A 167 -18.59 -10.50 8.77
CA ILE A 167 -18.04 -11.48 7.85
C ILE A 167 -16.53 -11.46 7.90
N GLU A 168 -15.89 -12.63 8.00
CA GLU A 168 -14.45 -12.80 7.85
C GLU A 168 -14.14 -13.27 6.43
N LEU A 169 -13.34 -12.49 5.71
CA LEU A 169 -12.86 -12.79 4.38
C LEU A 169 -11.37 -13.09 4.41
N HIS A 170 -10.96 -14.13 3.70
CA HIS A 170 -9.56 -14.41 3.40
C HIS A 170 -9.24 -13.90 2.00
N ILE A 171 -8.36 -12.91 1.91
CA ILE A 171 -7.86 -12.34 0.66
C ILE A 171 -6.41 -12.78 0.50
N ALA A 172 -6.18 -13.73 -0.39
CA ALA A 172 -4.84 -14.25 -0.69
C ALA A 172 -4.30 -13.61 -1.97
N VAL A 173 -3.08 -13.07 -1.91
CA VAL A 173 -2.31 -12.66 -3.08
C VAL A 173 -1.16 -13.65 -3.24
N SER A 174 -1.15 -14.39 -4.33
CA SER A 174 -0.12 -15.38 -4.67
C SER A 174 0.69 -14.93 -5.87
N ASP A 175 1.97 -15.25 -5.89
CA ASP A 175 2.87 -14.98 -7.00
C ASP A 175 3.78 -16.18 -7.28
N THR A 176 4.35 -16.22 -8.49
CA THR A 176 5.32 -17.25 -8.91
C THR A 176 6.76 -16.73 -8.86
N GLY A 177 7.02 -15.72 -8.05
CA GLY A 177 8.31 -15.03 -7.95
C GLY A 177 9.36 -15.76 -7.13
N ILE A 178 10.32 -14.98 -6.62
CA ILE A 178 11.50 -15.51 -5.90
C ILE A 178 11.18 -16.11 -4.52
N GLY A 179 9.96 -15.88 -4.02
CA GLY A 179 9.56 -16.29 -2.67
C GLY A 179 10.29 -15.56 -1.55
N ILE A 180 9.94 -15.88 -0.30
CA ILE A 180 10.50 -15.26 0.89
C ILE A 180 11.12 -16.34 1.78
N PRO A 181 12.44 -16.26 2.05
CA PRO A 181 13.12 -17.20 2.95
C PRO A 181 12.47 -17.24 4.34
N LYS A 182 12.37 -18.43 4.94
CA LYS A 182 11.66 -18.64 6.22
C LYS A 182 12.16 -17.76 7.37
N ASP A 183 13.46 -17.52 7.42
CA ASP A 183 14.10 -16.67 8.41
C ASP A 183 13.76 -15.18 8.25
N LYS A 184 13.26 -14.78 7.07
CA LYS A 184 12.89 -13.40 6.76
C LYS A 184 11.39 -13.11 6.79
N GLN A 185 10.55 -14.16 6.85
CA GLN A 185 9.09 -14.03 6.78
C GLN A 185 8.49 -13.14 7.89
N ASN A 186 9.04 -13.15 9.09
CA ASN A 186 8.61 -12.27 10.18
C ASN A 186 9.16 -10.84 10.01
N LEU A 187 10.39 -10.72 9.51
CA LEU A 187 11.08 -9.43 9.38
C LEU A 187 10.46 -8.52 8.32
N ILE A 188 9.86 -9.07 7.26
CA ILE A 188 9.29 -8.25 6.18
C ILE A 188 8.09 -7.39 6.60
N PHE A 189 7.47 -7.69 7.73
CA PHE A 189 6.39 -6.89 8.32
C PHE A 189 6.90 -5.81 9.29
N GLU A 190 8.20 -5.75 9.57
CA GLU A 190 8.78 -4.69 10.40
C GLU A 190 9.01 -3.43 9.56
N ALA A 191 8.79 -2.26 10.17
CA ALA A 191 8.99 -0.98 9.49
C ALA A 191 10.46 -0.82 9.04
N PHE A 192 10.66 -0.30 7.83
CA PHE A 192 11.97 -0.11 7.20
C PHE A 192 12.78 -1.40 7.00
N SER A 193 12.17 -2.57 7.22
CA SER A 193 12.84 -3.84 7.02
C SER A 193 12.81 -4.22 5.52
N GLN A 194 13.95 -4.70 5.04
CA GLN A 194 14.11 -5.18 3.67
C GLN A 194 14.88 -6.50 3.70
N ALA A 195 14.41 -7.48 2.92
CA ALA A 195 14.96 -8.83 2.94
C ALA A 195 16.45 -8.92 2.58
N ASP A 196 16.99 -8.00 1.74
CA ASP A 196 18.42 -7.94 1.38
C ASP A 196 18.83 -6.53 0.89
N SER A 197 20.03 -6.09 1.27
CA SER A 197 20.66 -4.86 0.77
C SER A 197 21.04 -4.92 -0.73
N SER A 198 21.06 -6.12 -1.33
CA SER A 198 21.30 -6.34 -2.77
C SER A 198 20.04 -6.13 -3.61
N THR A 199 18.86 -6.48 -3.07
CA THR A 199 17.56 -6.27 -3.72
C THR A 199 17.17 -4.80 -3.73
N THR A 200 17.65 -3.99 -2.80
CA THR A 200 17.40 -2.54 -2.74
C THR A 200 17.91 -1.79 -3.96
N ARG A 201 19.07 -2.19 -4.50
CA ARG A 201 19.65 -1.58 -5.70
C ARG A 201 18.91 -1.94 -6.98
N GLN A 202 18.22 -3.07 -7.00
CA GLN A 202 17.58 -3.60 -8.21
C GLN A 202 16.07 -3.31 -8.25
N PHE A 203 15.40 -3.26 -7.09
CA PHE A 203 13.94 -3.17 -7.04
C PHE A 203 13.39 -1.97 -6.26
N GLY A 204 14.18 -1.24 -5.47
CA GLY A 204 13.74 -0.06 -4.70
C GLY A 204 12.61 -0.36 -3.70
N GLY A 205 12.15 0.64 -2.97
CA GLY A 205 10.98 0.56 -2.07
C GLY A 205 11.27 1.14 -0.69
N THR A 206 10.23 1.61 0.00
CA THR A 206 10.33 2.27 1.31
C THR A 206 10.55 1.28 2.47
N GLY A 207 10.12 0.02 2.29
CA GLY A 207 10.04 -0.97 3.37
C GLY A 207 8.92 -0.68 4.37
N LEU A 208 8.01 0.23 4.06
CA LEU A 208 6.88 0.60 4.91
C LEU A 208 5.59 -0.11 4.51
N GLY A 209 5.39 -0.40 3.24
CA GLY A 209 4.11 -0.88 2.72
C GLY A 209 3.56 -2.12 3.43
N LEU A 210 4.37 -3.18 3.64
CA LEU A 210 3.91 -4.38 4.33
C LEU A 210 3.64 -4.13 5.82
N ASN A 211 4.43 -3.27 6.47
CA ASN A 211 4.17 -2.86 7.85
C ASN A 211 2.83 -2.11 7.96
N ILE A 212 2.59 -1.14 7.08
CA ILE A 212 1.32 -0.40 7.03
C ILE A 212 0.16 -1.35 6.72
N SER A 213 0.32 -2.26 5.75
CA SER A 213 -0.71 -3.26 5.46
C SER A 213 -1.06 -4.11 6.68
N ARG A 214 -0.05 -4.54 7.45
CA ARG A 214 -0.27 -5.29 8.70
C ARG A 214 -1.04 -4.47 9.72
N GLN A 215 -0.64 -3.23 9.96
CA GLN A 215 -1.29 -2.37 10.93
C GLN A 215 -2.73 -2.01 10.51
N LEU A 216 -2.98 -1.78 9.22
CA LEU A 216 -4.34 -1.57 8.69
C LEU A 216 -5.22 -2.81 8.87
N VAL A 217 -4.68 -4.00 8.58
CA VAL A 217 -5.40 -5.28 8.80
C VAL A 217 -5.71 -5.48 10.28
N GLU A 218 -4.77 -5.18 11.19
CA GLU A 218 -4.97 -5.25 12.64
C GLU A 218 -6.04 -4.24 13.10
N LEU A 219 -6.08 -3.01 12.57
CA LEU A 219 -7.14 -2.03 12.83
C LEU A 219 -8.51 -2.50 12.33
N MET A 220 -8.55 -3.26 11.22
CA MET A 220 -9.75 -3.89 10.69
C MET A 220 -10.09 -5.21 11.40
N HIS A 221 -9.51 -5.48 12.59
CA HIS A 221 -9.70 -6.68 13.39
C HIS A 221 -9.30 -8.00 12.69
N GLY A 222 -8.46 -7.90 11.65
CA GLY A 222 -7.97 -9.04 10.89
C GLY A 222 -6.55 -9.44 11.28
N ARG A 223 -5.97 -10.33 10.46
CA ARG A 223 -4.57 -10.77 10.55
C ARG A 223 -3.97 -10.93 9.16
N ILE A 224 -2.67 -10.70 9.03
CA ILE A 224 -1.92 -10.95 7.80
C ILE A 224 -0.79 -11.94 8.08
N TRP A 225 -0.57 -12.85 7.15
CA TRP A 225 0.48 -13.88 7.24
C TRP A 225 0.95 -14.30 5.84
N LEU A 226 1.99 -15.17 5.81
CA LEU A 226 2.57 -15.78 4.62
C LEU A 226 2.41 -17.29 4.66
#